data_b1a7c7e22c78b96a0d3b6e5b75fc128c
#
_entry.id   b1a7c7e22c78b96a0d3b6e5b75fc128c
#
_cell.length_a   1.000
_cell.length_b   1.000
_cell.length_c   1.000
_cell.angle_alpha   90.00
_cell.angle_beta   90.00
_cell.angle_gamma   90.00
#
_symmetry.space_group_name_H-M   'P 1'
#
loop_
_entity.id
_entity.type
_entity.pdbx_description
1 polymer ?
#
loop_
_entity_poly.entity_id
_entity_poly.type
_entity_poly.pdbx_seq_one_letter_code
_entity_poly.pdbx_strand_id
1 'polypeptide(L)'
;MAKDIFLLLHGWGGNKPEHWQEYLFTKLTETGCKVHYPKMPDPTAPDPAAWQERLRNELAEIASQSPDAKLTVLAHSLGSINWMRYVVNVNGAGGKQIADRVLLVSPPYILPEAPPLD
;
A
#
# COMPACT_ATOMS: atom_id res chain seq x y z
N MET A 1 -14.97 -18.91 -6.62
CA MET A 1 -14.02 -18.19 -7.46
C MET A 1 -13.42 -17.02 -6.68
N ALA A 2 -12.10 -16.90 -6.62
CA ALA A 2 -11.44 -15.83 -5.88
C ALA A 2 -11.69 -14.49 -6.59
N LYS A 3 -12.07 -13.48 -5.82
CA LYS A 3 -12.23 -12.11 -6.34
C LYS A 3 -10.94 -11.37 -6.24
N ASP A 4 -10.73 -10.44 -7.17
CA ASP A 4 -9.58 -9.56 -7.11
C ASP A 4 -9.88 -8.37 -6.21
N ILE A 5 -8.94 -8.07 -5.32
CA ILE A 5 -8.99 -6.89 -4.45
C ILE A 5 -7.73 -6.08 -4.72
N PHE A 6 -7.90 -4.77 -4.78
CA PHE A 6 -6.79 -3.85 -5.03
C PHE A 6 -6.55 -3.00 -3.79
N LEU A 7 -5.27 -2.85 -3.44
CA LEU A 7 -4.84 -1.99 -2.36
C LEU A 7 -3.93 -0.91 -2.95
N LEU A 8 -4.34 0.34 -2.84
CA LEU A 8 -3.58 1.49 -3.34
C LEU A 8 -2.91 2.17 -2.16
N LEU A 9 -1.59 2.35 -2.26
CA LEU A 9 -0.81 3.01 -1.21
C LEU A 9 -0.18 4.27 -1.77
N HIS A 10 -0.62 5.43 -1.24
CA HIS A 10 -0.10 6.71 -1.70
C HIS A 10 1.24 7.03 -1.05
N GLY A 11 1.92 8.04 -1.58
CA GLY A 11 3.20 8.51 -1.05
C GLY A 11 3.06 9.75 -0.18
N TRP A 12 4.16 10.50 -0.07
CA TRP A 12 4.23 11.72 0.71
C TRP A 12 3.18 12.73 0.23
N GLY A 13 2.54 13.39 1.17
CA GLY A 13 1.55 14.41 0.87
C GLY A 13 0.18 13.87 0.44
N GLY A 14 0.02 12.55 0.33
CA GLY A 14 -1.19 11.97 -0.22
C GLY A 14 -1.26 12.17 -1.72
N ASN A 15 -2.45 12.10 -2.28
CA ASN A 15 -2.65 12.26 -3.72
C ASN A 15 -3.58 13.43 -4.02
N LYS A 16 -3.21 14.23 -5.01
CA LYS A 16 -4.08 15.26 -5.57
C LYS A 16 -5.15 14.63 -6.47
N PRO A 17 -6.26 15.33 -6.72
CA PRO A 17 -7.35 14.73 -7.52
C PRO A 17 -6.94 14.24 -8.90
N GLU A 18 -5.93 14.84 -9.53
CA GLU A 18 -5.45 14.46 -10.85
C GLU A 18 -4.40 13.34 -10.83
N HIS A 19 -4.06 12.82 -9.64
CA HIS A 19 -3.06 11.76 -9.53
C HIS A 19 -3.56 10.48 -10.17
N TRP A 20 -2.64 9.68 -10.75
CA TRP A 20 -3.01 8.45 -11.43
C TRP A 20 -3.69 7.43 -10.50
N GLN A 21 -3.34 7.40 -9.22
CA GLN A 21 -4.00 6.49 -8.28
C GLN A 21 -5.47 6.90 -8.05
N GLU A 22 -5.77 8.20 -8.06
CA GLU A 22 -7.15 8.67 -7.96
C GLU A 22 -7.96 8.22 -9.18
N TYR A 23 -7.38 8.37 -10.36
CA TYR A 23 -8.01 7.90 -11.59
C TYR A 23 -8.24 6.40 -11.56
N LEU A 24 -7.22 5.65 -11.13
CA LEU A 24 -7.29 4.20 -11.06
C LEU A 24 -8.34 3.74 -10.05
N PHE A 25 -8.40 4.38 -8.89
CA PHE A 25 -9.42 4.09 -7.89
C PHE A 25 -10.82 4.23 -8.47
N THR A 26 -11.07 5.35 -9.17
CA THR A 26 -12.37 5.60 -9.79
C THR A 26 -12.69 4.52 -10.83
N LYS A 27 -11.75 4.22 -11.71
CA LYS A 27 -11.99 3.25 -12.77
C LYS A 27 -12.21 1.84 -12.25
N LEU A 28 -11.41 1.40 -11.30
CA LEU A 28 -11.58 0.08 -10.71
C LEU A 28 -12.91 -0.03 -9.98
N THR A 29 -13.30 1.01 -9.26
CA THR A 29 -14.57 1.03 -8.56
C THR A 29 -15.74 0.97 -9.53
N GLU A 30 -15.66 1.75 -10.63
CA GLU A 30 -16.70 1.75 -11.66
C GLU A 30 -16.88 0.37 -12.31
N THR A 31 -15.81 -0.41 -12.42
CA THR A 31 -15.88 -1.74 -13.01
C THR A 31 -16.32 -2.81 -12.01
N GLY A 32 -16.68 -2.42 -10.80
CA GLY A 32 -17.16 -3.35 -9.78
C GLY A 32 -16.07 -4.01 -8.95
N CYS A 33 -14.83 -3.61 -9.11
CA CYS A 33 -13.73 -4.13 -8.29
C CYS A 33 -13.77 -3.55 -6.88
N LYS A 34 -13.35 -4.35 -5.91
CA LYS A 34 -13.19 -3.86 -4.55
C LYS A 34 -11.81 -3.23 -4.40
N VAL A 35 -11.78 -1.97 -4.01
CA VAL A 35 -10.53 -1.21 -3.90
C VAL A 35 -10.41 -0.66 -2.49
N HIS A 36 -9.27 -0.91 -1.88
CA HIS A 36 -8.89 -0.30 -0.60
C HIS A 36 -7.87 0.78 -0.89
N TYR A 37 -8.15 1.98 -0.42
CA TYR A 37 -7.30 3.14 -0.68
C TYR A 37 -7.15 3.93 0.62
N PRO A 38 -6.44 3.33 1.59
CA PRO A 38 -6.34 3.95 2.91
C PRO A 38 -5.52 5.23 2.87
N LYS A 39 -5.97 6.23 3.62
CA LYS A 39 -5.20 7.46 3.79
C LYS A 39 -4.26 7.27 4.96
N MET A 40 -2.96 7.46 4.69
CA MET A 40 -1.96 7.37 5.75
C MET A 40 -2.03 8.61 6.64
N PRO A 41 -1.75 8.45 7.94
CA PRO A 41 -1.81 9.60 8.86
C PRO A 41 -0.71 10.61 8.56
N ASP A 42 -1.05 11.89 8.73
CA ASP A 42 -0.13 13.01 8.58
C ASP A 42 0.78 12.89 7.34
N PRO A 43 0.20 12.86 6.13
CA PRO A 43 0.98 12.53 4.93
C PRO A 43 2.07 13.53 4.59
N THR A 44 2.00 14.76 5.10
CA THR A 44 3.06 15.75 4.90
C THR A 44 4.13 15.71 5.99
N ALA A 45 3.90 14.90 7.02
CA ALA A 45 4.88 14.67 8.09
C ALA A 45 4.82 13.18 8.46
N PRO A 46 5.19 12.30 7.50
CA PRO A 46 4.98 10.87 7.69
C PRO A 46 5.82 10.29 8.83
N ASP A 47 5.14 9.52 9.68
CA ASP A 47 5.78 8.74 10.72
C ASP A 47 5.75 7.28 10.27
N PRO A 48 6.92 6.65 10.06
CA PRO A 48 6.96 5.27 9.57
C PRO A 48 6.18 4.29 10.43
N ALA A 49 6.24 4.43 11.74
CA ALA A 49 5.53 3.52 12.64
C ALA A 49 4.01 3.68 12.50
N ALA A 50 3.53 4.92 12.39
CA ALA A 50 2.10 5.19 12.22
C ALA A 50 1.60 4.68 10.87
N TRP A 51 2.40 4.84 9.82
CA TRP A 51 2.05 4.34 8.49
C TRP A 51 2.02 2.81 8.47
N GLN A 52 2.95 2.17 9.17
CA GLN A 52 2.94 0.71 9.29
C GLN A 52 1.71 0.21 10.02
N GLU A 53 1.32 0.89 11.08
CA GLU A 53 0.12 0.51 11.82
C GLU A 53 -1.14 0.66 10.97
N ARG A 54 -1.24 1.76 10.23
CA ARG A 54 -2.39 1.97 9.34
C ARG A 54 -2.46 0.89 8.27
N LEU A 55 -1.32 0.52 7.70
CA LEU A 55 -1.25 -0.54 6.69
C LEU A 55 -1.64 -1.89 7.29
N ARG A 56 -1.12 -2.23 8.48
CA ARG A 56 -1.48 -3.48 9.14
C ARG A 56 -2.98 -3.58 9.37
N ASN A 57 -3.59 -2.49 9.81
CA ASN A 57 -5.03 -2.47 10.07
C ASN A 57 -5.82 -2.69 8.80
N GLU A 58 -5.40 -2.06 7.70
CA GLU A 58 -6.07 -2.23 6.42
C GLU A 58 -5.96 -3.67 5.91
N LEU A 59 -4.78 -4.26 6.02
CA LEU A 59 -4.56 -5.64 5.59
C LEU A 59 -5.34 -6.64 6.43
N ALA A 60 -5.46 -6.38 7.73
CA ALA A 60 -6.27 -7.21 8.61
C ALA A 60 -7.75 -7.14 8.22
N GLU A 61 -8.22 -5.97 7.86
CA GLU A 61 -9.60 -5.79 7.40
C GLU A 61 -9.85 -6.55 6.09
N ILE A 62 -8.90 -6.45 5.15
CA ILE A 62 -9.00 -7.18 3.89
C ILE A 62 -9.06 -8.70 4.15
N ALA A 63 -8.17 -9.21 4.99
CA ALA A 63 -8.13 -10.62 5.30
C ALA A 63 -9.43 -11.11 5.98
N SER A 64 -9.99 -10.28 6.84
CA SER A 64 -11.23 -10.60 7.55
C SER A 64 -12.44 -10.60 6.61
N GLN A 65 -12.53 -9.61 5.73
CA GLN A 65 -13.68 -9.46 4.83
C GLN A 65 -13.61 -10.36 3.60
N SER A 66 -12.41 -10.69 3.15
CA SER A 66 -12.22 -11.38 1.88
C SER A 66 -11.06 -12.37 1.96
N PRO A 67 -11.19 -13.42 2.79
CA PRO A 67 -10.07 -14.34 3.05
C PRO A 67 -9.57 -15.09 1.83
N ASP A 68 -10.42 -15.28 0.82
CA ASP A 68 -10.06 -16.03 -0.39
C ASP A 68 -9.73 -15.14 -1.58
N ALA A 69 -9.69 -13.83 -1.38
CA ALA A 69 -9.46 -12.91 -2.49
C ALA A 69 -7.98 -12.89 -2.90
N LYS A 70 -7.76 -12.57 -4.17
CA LYS A 70 -6.42 -12.30 -4.67
C LYS A 70 -6.13 -10.82 -4.49
N LEU A 71 -5.04 -10.51 -3.81
CA LEU A 71 -4.67 -9.15 -3.49
C LEU A 71 -3.60 -8.62 -4.44
N THR A 72 -3.89 -7.50 -5.07
CA THR A 72 -2.93 -6.75 -5.87
C THR A 72 -2.64 -5.43 -5.17
N VAL A 73 -1.36 -5.16 -4.92
CA VAL A 73 -0.91 -3.93 -4.26
C VAL A 73 -0.31 -3.01 -5.31
N LEU A 74 -0.76 -1.77 -5.32
CA LEU A 74 -0.27 -0.73 -6.22
C LEU A 74 0.24 0.41 -5.35
N ALA A 75 1.54 0.44 -5.14
CA ALA A 75 2.18 1.41 -4.25
C ALA A 75 2.96 2.45 -5.05
N HIS A 76 2.90 3.70 -4.61
CA HIS A 76 3.54 4.82 -5.29
C HIS A 76 4.49 5.55 -4.34
N SER A 77 5.70 5.81 -4.82
CA SER A 77 6.69 6.62 -4.11
C SER A 77 6.92 6.11 -2.67
N LEU A 78 6.72 6.94 -1.66
CA LEU A 78 6.91 6.53 -0.26
C LEU A 78 5.99 5.37 0.15
N GLY A 79 4.85 5.21 -0.53
CA GLY A 79 3.99 4.05 -0.32
C GLY A 79 4.70 2.74 -0.65
N SER A 80 5.63 2.77 -1.61
CA SER A 80 6.43 1.59 -1.95
C SER A 80 7.34 1.20 -0.79
N ILE A 81 7.94 2.18 -0.12
CA ILE A 81 8.79 1.94 1.04
C ILE A 81 7.95 1.38 2.19
N ASN A 82 6.77 1.97 2.40
CA ASN A 82 5.85 1.50 3.44
C ASN A 82 5.50 0.01 3.21
N TRP A 83 5.20 -0.36 1.98
CA TRP A 83 4.91 -1.75 1.65
C TRP A 83 6.11 -2.66 1.88
N MET A 84 7.29 -2.25 1.40
CA MET A 84 8.49 -3.07 1.56
C MET A 84 8.86 -3.29 3.03
N ARG A 85 8.70 -2.26 3.86
CA ARG A 85 8.90 -2.39 5.30
C ARG A 85 7.97 -3.42 5.91
N TYR A 86 6.71 -3.35 5.52
CA TYR A 86 5.72 -4.30 6.03
C TYR A 86 6.12 -5.73 5.68
N VAL A 87 6.49 -5.96 4.43
CA VAL A 87 6.90 -7.29 3.97
C VAL A 87 8.09 -7.82 4.76
N VAL A 88 9.11 -6.97 4.94
CA VAL A 88 10.30 -7.36 5.70
C VAL A 88 9.94 -7.68 7.15
N ASN A 89 9.11 -6.86 7.76
CA ASN A 89 8.76 -7.02 9.17
C ASN A 89 7.95 -8.29 9.44
N VAL A 90 7.05 -8.66 8.54
CA VAL A 90 6.21 -9.84 8.76
C VAL A 90 6.83 -11.12 8.22
N ASN A 91 7.68 -11.03 7.20
CA ASN A 91 8.29 -12.21 6.61
C ASN A 91 9.62 -12.61 7.24
N GLY A 92 10.10 -11.85 8.21
CA GLY A 92 11.38 -12.02 8.87
C GLY A 92 12.07 -13.37 8.71
N ALA A 93 11.38 -14.46 8.92
CA ALA A 93 11.95 -15.79 8.78
C ALA A 93 11.03 -16.77 8.07
N GLY A 94 9.87 -16.35 7.62
CA GLY A 94 8.82 -17.29 7.23
C GLY A 94 8.44 -17.33 5.77
N GLY A 95 8.68 -16.29 5.01
CA GLY A 95 8.39 -16.28 3.58
C GLY A 95 6.93 -16.46 3.19
N LYS A 96 6.00 -16.07 4.05
CA LYS A 96 4.59 -16.20 3.71
C LYS A 96 4.20 -15.14 2.68
N GLN A 97 3.49 -15.58 1.64
CA GLN A 97 2.99 -14.66 0.62
C GLN A 97 1.91 -13.76 1.22
N ILE A 98 2.08 -12.44 1.09
CA ILE A 98 1.14 -11.46 1.61
C ILE A 98 0.21 -10.97 0.52
N ALA A 99 0.74 -10.80 -0.68
CA ALA A 99 -0.03 -10.35 -1.84
C ALA A 99 0.26 -11.23 -3.04
N ASP A 100 -0.70 -11.32 -3.95
CA ASP A 100 -0.55 -12.10 -5.17
C ASP A 100 0.23 -11.33 -6.24
N ARG A 101 0.05 -10.02 -6.28
CA ARG A 101 0.75 -9.14 -7.22
C ARG A 101 1.11 -7.85 -6.52
N VAL A 102 2.28 -7.31 -6.83
CA VAL A 102 2.73 -6.03 -6.29
C VAL A 102 3.35 -5.22 -7.41
N LEU A 103 2.88 -4.00 -7.58
CA LEU A 103 3.47 -3.04 -8.51
C LEU A 103 3.96 -1.84 -7.71
N LEU A 104 5.26 -1.60 -7.76
CA LEU A 104 5.90 -0.46 -7.10
C LEU A 104 6.20 0.58 -8.16
N VAL A 105 5.54 1.73 -8.05
CA VAL A 105 5.66 2.79 -9.04
C VAL A 105 6.47 3.94 -8.46
N SER A 106 7.58 4.27 -9.13
CA SER A 106 8.47 5.37 -8.76
C SER A 106 8.87 5.32 -7.28
N PRO A 107 9.47 4.21 -6.82
CA PRO A 107 9.96 4.18 -5.44
C PRO A 107 11.02 5.27 -5.28
N PRO A 108 11.06 5.96 -4.12
CA PRO A 108 11.99 7.06 -3.96
C PRO A 108 13.43 6.56 -3.92
N TYR A 109 14.32 7.39 -4.46
CA TYR A 109 15.75 7.11 -4.40
C TYR A 109 16.27 7.55 -3.03
N ILE A 110 16.87 6.62 -2.30
CA ILE A 110 17.39 6.89 -0.96
C ILE A 110 18.92 6.99 -1.05
N LEU A 111 19.45 8.19 -0.82
CA LEU A 111 20.88 8.39 -0.81
C LEU A 111 21.48 7.91 0.51
N PRO A 112 22.71 7.38 0.49
CA PRO A 112 23.35 6.96 1.74
C PRO A 112 23.41 8.03 2.81
N GLU A 113 23.55 9.30 2.40
CA GLU A 113 23.62 10.44 3.31
C GLU A 113 22.24 11.04 3.62
N ALA A 114 21.18 10.49 3.06
CA ALA A 114 19.84 10.97 3.36
C ALA A 114 19.43 10.55 4.77
N PRO A 115 18.60 11.34 5.46
CA PRO A 115 18.09 10.91 6.76
C PRO A 115 17.33 9.59 6.60
N PRO A 116 17.43 8.70 7.60
CA PRO A 116 16.69 7.45 7.52
C PRO A 116 15.18 7.73 7.52
N LEU A 117 14.44 6.88 6.83
CA LEU A 117 12.98 6.98 6.77
C LEU A 117 12.31 6.36 8.00
N ASP A 118 13.10 6.02 8.98
CA ASP A 118 12.64 5.41 10.23
C ASP A 118 12.28 6.45 11.27
#